data_22214409cbf54a2078d68b0c426ba09e
#
_entry.id   22214409cbf54a2078d68b0c426ba09e
#
_cell.length_a   1.000
_cell.length_b   1.000
_cell.length_c   1.000
_cell.angle_alpha   90.00
_cell.angle_beta   90.00
_cell.angle_gamma   90.00
#
_symmetry.space_group_name_H-M   'P 1'
#
loop_
_entity.id
_entity.type
_entity.pdbx_description
1 polymer ?
#
loop_
_entity_poly.entity_id
_entity_poly.type
_entity_poly.pdbx_seq_one_letter_code
_entity_poly.pdbx_strand_id
1 'polypeptide(L)'
;LNDNRIEKLPIVDKKGDLRGLITLKDVEKYAQFPNAAKDSKGRLMVGAALGVTQNRMEHIEDLMRVGLDILVIDSAHGHSEKVLKTIREIKKTFPEIQIVGGNVATAEGTRDLIKAGADAVKVGVGPGSICTTRVVTGVGVPQITAIAECVKVASKKNIPIISDGGIKLSGDITKAIAAGA
;
A
#
# COMPACT_ATOMS: atom_id res chain seq x y z
N LEU A 1 22.92 -26.03 0.79
CA LEU A 1 22.38 -26.13 2.15
C LEU A 1 21.83 -27.54 2.37
N ASN A 2 20.92 -27.99 1.52
CA ASN A 2 20.24 -29.28 1.68
C ASN A 2 21.22 -30.47 1.65
N ASP A 3 22.12 -30.51 0.68
CA ASP A 3 23.10 -31.58 0.51
C ASP A 3 24.07 -31.74 1.68
N ASN A 4 24.32 -30.66 2.38
CA ASN A 4 25.19 -30.63 3.56
C ASN A 4 24.42 -30.61 4.91
N ARG A 5 23.10 -30.75 4.88
CA ARG A 5 22.22 -30.72 6.05
C ARG A 5 22.43 -29.45 6.94
N ILE A 6 22.68 -28.31 6.28
CA ILE A 6 22.87 -27.01 6.94
C ILE A 6 21.55 -26.23 6.83
N GLU A 7 20.96 -25.85 7.95
CA GLU A 7 19.72 -25.06 7.98
C GLU A 7 19.96 -23.56 7.88
N LYS A 8 21.12 -23.09 8.33
CA LYS A 8 21.47 -21.66 8.43
C LYS A 8 22.91 -21.44 8.01
N LEU A 9 23.13 -20.47 7.12
CA LEU A 9 24.45 -20.11 6.61
C LEU A 9 24.74 -18.64 6.90
N PRO A 10 25.65 -18.30 7.85
CA PRO A 10 26.10 -16.93 8.05
C PRO A 10 26.88 -16.43 6.82
N ILE A 11 26.65 -15.19 6.43
CA ILE A 11 27.41 -14.49 5.40
C ILE A 11 28.31 -13.52 6.10
N VAL A 12 29.62 -13.62 5.82
CA VAL A 12 30.64 -12.73 6.39
C VAL A 12 31.35 -11.96 5.28
N ASP A 13 31.89 -10.80 5.60
CA ASP A 13 32.77 -10.04 4.72
C ASP A 13 34.22 -10.60 4.73
N LYS A 14 35.10 -9.94 3.98
CA LYS A 14 36.52 -10.34 3.90
C LYS A 14 37.27 -10.25 5.23
N LYS A 15 36.73 -9.52 6.23
CA LYS A 15 37.31 -9.39 7.58
C LYS A 15 36.73 -10.40 8.57
N GLY A 16 35.71 -11.18 8.17
CA GLY A 16 35.00 -12.12 9.01
C GLY A 16 33.80 -11.52 9.75
N ASP A 17 33.46 -10.26 9.52
CA ASP A 17 32.30 -9.60 10.15
C ASP A 17 31.00 -10.13 9.55
N LEU A 18 30.02 -10.42 10.41
CA LEU A 18 28.69 -10.90 10.01
C LEU A 18 27.95 -9.83 9.20
N ARG A 19 27.53 -10.18 7.98
CA ARG A 19 26.80 -9.30 7.06
C ARG A 19 25.38 -9.80 6.76
N GLY A 20 25.11 -11.05 6.98
CA GLY A 20 23.77 -11.62 6.72
C GLY A 20 23.66 -13.06 7.17
N LEU A 21 22.47 -13.61 6.97
CA LEU A 21 22.11 -14.99 7.25
C LEU A 21 21.19 -15.48 6.14
N ILE A 22 21.51 -16.64 5.57
CA ILE A 22 20.60 -17.37 4.66
C ILE A 22 20.11 -18.62 5.38
N THR A 23 18.81 -18.84 5.36
CA THR A 23 18.21 -20.03 5.95
C THR A 23 17.60 -20.93 4.87
N LEU A 24 17.47 -22.21 5.15
CA LEU A 24 16.76 -23.13 4.25
C LEU A 24 15.32 -22.66 3.98
N LYS A 25 14.64 -22.10 5.00
CA LYS A 25 13.30 -21.53 4.86
C LYS A 25 13.24 -20.36 3.90
N ASP A 26 14.29 -19.54 3.79
CA ASP A 26 14.32 -18.42 2.83
C ASP A 26 14.37 -18.95 1.40
N VAL A 27 15.17 -20.00 1.16
CA VAL A 27 15.27 -20.66 -0.14
C VAL A 27 13.94 -21.32 -0.52
N GLU A 28 13.31 -22.04 0.41
CA GLU A 28 12.01 -22.68 0.20
C GLU A 28 10.92 -21.65 -0.10
N LYS A 29 10.85 -20.56 0.66
CA LYS A 29 9.89 -19.47 0.43
C LYS A 29 10.12 -18.78 -0.90
N TYR A 30 11.37 -18.61 -1.32
CA TYR A 30 11.69 -18.04 -2.63
C TYR A 30 11.12 -18.88 -3.78
N ALA A 31 11.27 -20.21 -3.68
CA ALA A 31 10.70 -21.14 -4.66
C ALA A 31 9.17 -21.24 -4.58
N GLN A 32 8.60 -21.19 -3.37
CA GLN A 32 7.16 -21.30 -3.13
C GLN A 32 6.39 -20.04 -3.54
N PHE A 33 7.02 -18.85 -3.41
CA PHE A 33 6.41 -17.56 -3.71
C PHE A 33 7.23 -16.76 -4.73
N PRO A 34 7.32 -17.21 -6.00
CA PRO A 34 8.15 -16.57 -7.02
C PRO A 34 7.69 -15.16 -7.38
N ASN A 35 6.38 -14.88 -7.24
CA ASN A 35 5.76 -13.59 -7.57
C ASN A 35 5.65 -12.62 -6.38
N ALA A 36 6.30 -12.91 -5.25
CA ALA A 36 6.33 -11.98 -4.13
C ALA A 36 6.97 -10.65 -4.54
N ALA A 37 6.37 -9.54 -4.14
CA ALA A 37 6.91 -8.20 -4.38
C ALA A 37 8.22 -8.01 -3.62
N LYS A 38 9.32 -7.83 -4.35
CA LYS A 38 10.68 -7.73 -3.80
C LYS A 38 11.39 -6.50 -4.35
N ASP A 39 12.27 -5.95 -3.54
CA ASP A 39 13.17 -4.87 -3.94
C ASP A 39 14.34 -5.40 -4.82
N SER A 40 15.19 -4.49 -5.30
CA SER A 40 16.37 -4.81 -6.11
C SER A 40 17.39 -5.73 -5.42
N LYS A 41 17.31 -5.86 -4.09
CA LYS A 41 18.15 -6.75 -3.26
C LYS A 41 17.47 -8.07 -2.94
N GLY A 42 16.28 -8.34 -3.49
CA GLY A 42 15.50 -9.56 -3.25
C GLY A 42 14.78 -9.61 -1.89
N ARG A 43 14.70 -8.49 -1.15
CA ARG A 43 13.95 -8.39 0.09
C ARG A 43 12.49 -8.08 -0.20
N LEU A 44 11.57 -8.55 0.65
CA LEU A 44 10.16 -8.20 0.53
C LEU A 44 9.97 -6.69 0.66
N MET A 45 9.19 -6.11 -0.24
CA MET A 45 8.77 -4.72 -0.12
C MET A 45 7.84 -4.54 1.07
N VAL A 46 7.98 -3.41 1.77
CA VAL A 46 7.23 -3.11 2.99
C VAL A 46 6.52 -1.76 2.89
N GLY A 47 5.29 -1.72 3.39
CA GLY A 47 4.49 -0.50 3.50
C GLY A 47 4.17 -0.19 4.95
N ALA A 48 4.00 1.10 5.25
CA ALA A 48 3.48 1.57 6.53
C ALA A 48 2.30 2.50 6.34
N ALA A 49 1.28 2.36 7.21
CA ALA A 49 0.13 3.26 7.22
C ALA A 49 0.31 4.37 8.26
N LEU A 50 0.02 5.60 7.87
CA LEU A 50 0.01 6.76 8.75
C LEU A 50 -1.32 7.50 8.65
N GLY A 51 -1.82 7.92 9.82
CA GLY A 51 -2.89 8.90 9.90
C GLY A 51 -2.38 10.33 9.74
N VAL A 52 -3.32 11.28 9.70
CA VAL A 52 -3.03 12.72 9.58
C VAL A 52 -2.67 13.36 10.94
N THR A 53 -1.62 12.86 11.60
CA THR A 53 -1.14 13.30 12.92
C THR A 53 -0.15 14.47 12.86
N GLN A 54 0.20 15.08 14.01
CA GLN A 54 1.09 16.25 14.05
C GLN A 54 2.56 15.90 13.79
N ASN A 55 3.12 14.86 14.40
CA ASN A 55 4.55 14.50 14.30
C ASN A 55 4.87 13.55 13.13
N ARG A 56 4.07 13.58 12.06
CA ARG A 56 4.16 12.63 10.95
C ARG A 56 5.48 12.69 10.18
N MET A 57 6.09 13.89 10.05
CA MET A 57 7.29 14.05 9.21
C MET A 57 8.51 13.34 9.82
N GLU A 58 8.74 13.51 11.12
CA GLU A 58 9.80 12.81 11.85
C GLU A 58 9.61 11.28 11.76
N HIS A 59 8.36 10.83 11.95
CA HIS A 59 8.05 9.42 11.85
C HIS A 59 8.26 8.85 10.44
N ILE A 60 7.97 9.61 9.39
CA ILE A 60 8.26 9.23 8.00
C ILE A 60 9.76 9.12 7.76
N GLU A 61 10.56 10.07 8.27
CA GLU A 61 12.01 10.02 8.17
C GLU A 61 12.59 8.74 8.79
N ASP A 62 12.10 8.38 9.97
CA ASP A 62 12.51 7.14 10.64
C ASP A 62 12.14 5.89 9.84
N LEU A 63 10.91 5.85 9.30
CA LEU A 63 10.46 4.75 8.44
C LEU A 63 11.30 4.64 7.16
N MET A 64 11.62 5.75 6.52
CA MET A 64 12.48 5.78 5.33
C MET A 64 13.90 5.31 5.65
N ARG A 65 14.44 5.70 6.81
CA ARG A 65 15.78 5.28 7.26
C ARG A 65 15.89 3.75 7.42
N VAL A 66 14.81 3.10 7.82
CA VAL A 66 14.77 1.63 7.95
C VAL A 66 14.34 0.91 6.67
N GLY A 67 14.06 1.64 5.58
CA GLY A 67 13.82 1.07 4.25
C GLY A 67 12.35 0.88 3.90
N LEU A 68 11.49 1.85 4.23
CA LEU A 68 10.11 1.89 3.78
C LEU A 68 10.05 2.01 2.25
N ASP A 69 9.21 1.17 1.60
CA ASP A 69 8.98 1.24 0.16
C ASP A 69 7.71 2.03 -0.19
N ILE A 70 6.64 1.88 0.60
CA ILE A 70 5.33 2.51 0.32
C ILE A 70 4.76 3.11 1.59
N LEU A 71 4.30 4.35 1.51
CA LEU A 71 3.56 5.03 2.56
C LEU A 71 2.06 5.05 2.24
N VAL A 72 1.24 4.61 3.17
CA VAL A 72 -0.23 4.65 3.04
C VAL A 72 -0.79 5.75 3.94
N ILE A 73 -1.38 6.79 3.37
CA ILE A 73 -2.15 7.78 4.12
C ILE A 73 -3.59 7.28 4.21
N ASP A 74 -3.89 6.67 5.33
CA ASP A 74 -5.16 5.97 5.58
C ASP A 74 -6.12 6.82 6.42
N SER A 75 -7.32 7.01 5.90
CA SER A 75 -8.39 7.76 6.54
C SER A 75 -9.76 7.22 6.14
N ALA A 76 -10.70 7.21 7.07
CA ALA A 76 -12.09 6.88 6.77
C ALA A 76 -12.72 7.86 5.75
N HIS A 77 -12.17 9.08 5.61
CA HIS A 77 -12.56 10.08 4.63
C HIS A 77 -11.32 10.69 3.96
N GLY A 78 -10.83 10.01 2.91
CA GLY A 78 -9.63 10.43 2.17
C GLY A 78 -9.81 11.75 1.40
N HIS A 79 -11.04 12.09 0.99
CA HIS A 79 -11.35 13.35 0.32
C HIS A 79 -11.55 14.49 1.30
N SER A 80 -10.68 14.65 2.28
CA SER A 80 -10.67 15.77 3.22
C SER A 80 -9.47 16.68 2.96
N GLU A 81 -9.62 17.99 3.17
CA GLU A 81 -8.51 18.94 2.99
C GLU A 81 -7.27 18.57 3.83
N LYS A 82 -7.50 18.02 5.03
CA LYS A 82 -6.42 17.58 5.91
C LYS A 82 -5.59 16.45 5.29
N VAL A 83 -6.23 15.48 4.63
CA VAL A 83 -5.55 14.39 3.92
C VAL A 83 -4.80 14.93 2.70
N LEU A 84 -5.48 15.74 1.87
CA LEU A 84 -4.88 16.33 0.66
C LEU A 84 -3.66 17.19 0.98
N LYS A 85 -3.76 18.03 2.01
CA LYS A 85 -2.65 18.85 2.50
C LYS A 85 -1.49 17.98 3.00
N THR A 86 -1.79 16.91 3.75
CA THR A 86 -0.78 15.98 4.25
C THR A 86 0.00 15.34 3.10
N ILE A 87 -0.67 14.85 2.07
CA ILE A 87 -0.01 14.25 0.89
C ILE A 87 0.88 15.28 0.18
N ARG A 88 0.38 16.51 -0.05
CA ARG A 88 1.16 17.59 -0.68
C ARG A 88 2.45 17.91 0.13
N GLU A 89 2.33 18.02 1.45
CA GLU A 89 3.47 18.29 2.34
C GLU A 89 4.50 17.17 2.30
N ILE A 90 4.05 15.91 2.36
CA ILE A 90 4.94 14.75 2.29
C ILE A 90 5.66 14.70 0.94
N LYS A 91 4.95 14.84 -0.17
CA LYS A 91 5.55 14.86 -1.52
C LYS A 91 6.52 16.02 -1.73
N LYS A 92 6.26 17.16 -1.11
CA LYS A 92 7.20 18.31 -1.16
C LYS A 92 8.50 18.02 -0.42
N THR A 93 8.44 17.32 0.72
CA THR A 93 9.61 17.03 1.56
C THR A 93 10.35 15.77 1.10
N PHE A 94 9.59 14.74 0.68
CA PHE A 94 10.08 13.43 0.26
C PHE A 94 9.51 13.06 -1.12
N PRO A 95 9.99 13.68 -2.20
CA PRO A 95 9.43 13.50 -3.55
C PRO A 95 9.49 12.06 -4.05
N GLU A 96 10.48 11.28 -3.60
CA GLU A 96 10.71 9.90 -4.05
C GLU A 96 9.79 8.86 -3.38
N ILE A 97 9.14 9.21 -2.24
CA ILE A 97 8.30 8.25 -1.53
C ILE A 97 7.04 7.93 -2.33
N GLN A 98 6.71 6.64 -2.44
CA GLN A 98 5.46 6.22 -3.06
C GLN A 98 4.32 6.35 -2.05
N ILE A 99 3.25 7.08 -2.41
CA ILE A 99 2.12 7.36 -1.52
C ILE A 99 0.84 6.73 -2.07
N VAL A 100 0.23 5.87 -1.25
CA VAL A 100 -1.16 5.43 -1.42
C VAL A 100 -2.06 6.36 -0.61
N GLY A 101 -2.98 7.06 -1.25
CA GLY A 101 -3.96 7.92 -0.57
C GLY A 101 -5.35 7.28 -0.53
N GLY A 102 -6.04 7.37 0.59
CA GLY A 102 -7.42 6.85 0.72
C GLY A 102 -8.02 7.03 2.11
N ASN A 103 -9.27 6.53 2.33
CA ASN A 103 -10.13 5.91 1.31
C ASN A 103 -11.05 6.94 0.66
N VAL A 104 -11.35 6.71 -0.60
CA VAL A 104 -12.34 7.48 -1.37
C VAL A 104 -13.31 6.52 -2.09
N ALA A 105 -14.41 7.06 -2.61
CA ALA A 105 -15.40 6.29 -3.38
C ALA A 105 -15.93 7.06 -4.60
N THR A 106 -15.35 8.22 -4.93
CA THR A 106 -15.81 9.11 -5.99
C THR A 106 -14.69 9.51 -6.95
N ALA A 107 -15.07 9.85 -8.18
CA ALA A 107 -14.15 10.37 -9.19
C ALA A 107 -13.47 11.68 -8.74
N GLU A 108 -14.21 12.57 -8.04
CA GLU A 108 -13.70 13.83 -7.52
C GLU A 108 -12.61 13.59 -6.47
N GLY A 109 -12.89 12.74 -5.47
CA GLY A 109 -11.92 12.39 -4.43
C GLY A 109 -10.66 11.78 -5.01
N THR A 110 -10.81 10.88 -5.99
CA THR A 110 -9.67 10.29 -6.73
C THR A 110 -8.86 11.37 -7.45
N ARG A 111 -9.51 12.28 -8.16
CA ARG A 111 -8.85 13.38 -8.88
C ARG A 111 -8.03 14.26 -7.94
N ASP A 112 -8.59 14.59 -6.79
CA ASP A 112 -7.95 15.50 -5.86
C ASP A 112 -6.81 14.85 -5.09
N LEU A 113 -6.90 13.54 -4.77
CA LEU A 113 -5.77 12.76 -4.24
C LEU A 113 -4.61 12.69 -5.24
N ILE A 114 -4.89 12.42 -6.52
CA ILE A 114 -3.89 12.42 -7.58
C ILE A 114 -3.24 13.79 -7.74
N LYS A 115 -4.03 14.88 -7.73
CA LYS A 115 -3.49 16.25 -7.78
C LYS A 115 -2.63 16.60 -6.56
N ALA A 116 -2.95 16.02 -5.40
CA ALA A 116 -2.16 16.18 -4.20
C ALA A 116 -0.82 15.44 -4.23
N GLY A 117 -0.64 14.49 -5.17
CA GLY A 117 0.58 13.74 -5.38
C GLY A 117 0.51 12.27 -4.94
N ALA A 118 -0.68 11.70 -4.80
CA ALA A 118 -0.81 10.27 -4.56
C ALA A 118 -0.39 9.46 -5.79
N ASP A 119 0.44 8.44 -5.61
CA ASP A 119 0.92 7.52 -6.64
C ASP A 119 -0.02 6.32 -6.83
N ALA A 120 -0.89 6.06 -5.85
CA ALA A 120 -2.00 5.11 -5.95
C ALA A 120 -3.18 5.61 -5.11
N VAL A 121 -4.39 5.16 -5.43
CA VAL A 121 -5.60 5.55 -4.69
C VAL A 121 -6.31 4.31 -4.14
N LYS A 122 -6.56 4.32 -2.84
CA LYS A 122 -7.28 3.26 -2.13
C LYS A 122 -8.77 3.60 -2.08
N VAL A 123 -9.60 2.71 -2.63
CA VAL A 123 -11.02 2.90 -2.86
C VAL A 123 -11.85 1.95 -2.00
N GLY A 124 -12.77 2.53 -1.23
CA GLY A 124 -13.72 1.78 -0.41
C GLY A 124 -14.21 2.62 0.77
N VAL A 125 -15.49 2.96 0.77
CA VAL A 125 -16.19 3.63 1.87
C VAL A 125 -17.40 2.79 2.24
N GLY A 126 -17.32 2.13 3.40
CA GLY A 126 -18.38 1.30 3.94
C GLY A 126 -18.50 -0.15 3.46
N PRO A 127 -17.66 -0.72 2.55
CA PRO A 127 -17.87 -2.08 2.06
C PRO A 127 -17.30 -3.16 3.00
N GLY A 128 -16.42 -2.81 3.94
CA GLY A 128 -15.78 -3.76 4.84
C GLY A 128 -16.78 -4.54 5.70
N SER A 129 -16.53 -5.83 5.94
CA SER A 129 -17.41 -6.69 6.75
C SER A 129 -17.47 -6.24 8.23
N ILE A 130 -16.41 -5.62 8.72
CA ILE A 130 -16.30 -5.07 10.08
C ILE A 130 -16.51 -3.54 10.11
N CYS A 131 -16.75 -2.92 8.94
CA CYS A 131 -16.92 -1.47 8.84
C CYS A 131 -18.28 -1.04 9.40
N THR A 132 -18.25 -0.13 10.38
CA THR A 132 -19.45 0.42 11.00
C THR A 132 -19.94 1.71 10.33
N THR A 133 -19.20 2.28 9.39
CA THR A 133 -19.51 3.57 8.75
C THR A 133 -20.93 3.60 8.19
N ARG A 134 -21.36 2.59 7.41
CA ARG A 134 -22.72 2.54 6.85
C ARG A 134 -23.81 2.45 7.92
N VAL A 135 -23.53 1.68 8.98
CA VAL A 135 -24.52 1.42 10.04
C VAL A 135 -24.69 2.67 10.91
N VAL A 136 -23.58 3.34 11.24
CA VAL A 136 -23.56 4.50 12.15
C VAL A 136 -23.92 5.80 11.43
N THR A 137 -23.36 6.02 10.23
CA THR A 137 -23.48 7.31 9.53
C THR A 137 -24.42 7.28 8.34
N GLY A 138 -24.85 6.09 7.89
CA GLY A 138 -25.59 5.91 6.64
C GLY A 138 -24.76 6.13 5.36
N VAL A 139 -23.45 6.40 5.49
CA VAL A 139 -22.57 6.70 4.36
C VAL A 139 -21.89 5.43 3.85
N GLY A 140 -21.91 5.24 2.54
CA GLY A 140 -21.23 4.14 1.87
C GLY A 140 -21.55 4.09 0.39
N VAL A 141 -20.66 3.48 -0.38
CA VAL A 141 -20.85 3.26 -1.82
C VAL A 141 -20.60 1.80 -2.14
N PRO A 142 -21.46 1.14 -2.95
CA PRO A 142 -21.20 -0.22 -3.42
C PRO A 142 -19.83 -0.31 -4.08
N GLN A 143 -19.02 -1.32 -3.71
CA GLN A 143 -17.60 -1.35 -4.03
C GLN A 143 -17.31 -1.32 -5.53
N ILE A 144 -18.01 -2.09 -6.34
CA ILE A 144 -17.80 -2.12 -7.79
C ILE A 144 -18.15 -0.77 -8.43
N THR A 145 -19.21 -0.10 -7.96
CA THR A 145 -19.56 1.26 -8.40
C THR A 145 -18.45 2.25 -8.05
N ALA A 146 -17.94 2.20 -6.81
CA ALA A 146 -16.86 3.07 -6.37
C ALA A 146 -15.59 2.88 -7.21
N ILE A 147 -15.18 1.62 -7.48
CA ILE A 147 -14.03 1.31 -8.32
C ILE A 147 -14.24 1.89 -9.73
N ALA A 148 -15.35 1.58 -10.38
CA ALA A 148 -15.64 2.03 -11.74
C ALA A 148 -15.60 3.56 -11.87
N GLU A 149 -16.16 4.30 -10.90
CA GLU A 149 -16.09 5.77 -10.89
C GLU A 149 -14.66 6.30 -10.69
N CYS A 150 -13.90 5.72 -9.78
CA CYS A 150 -12.52 6.15 -9.50
C CYS A 150 -11.59 5.85 -10.69
N VAL A 151 -11.72 4.70 -11.32
CA VAL A 151 -10.94 4.27 -12.49
C VAL A 151 -11.09 5.22 -13.67
N LYS A 152 -12.28 5.81 -13.92
CA LYS A 152 -12.50 6.79 -14.98
C LYS A 152 -11.53 7.98 -14.95
N VAL A 153 -11.05 8.31 -13.76
CA VAL A 153 -10.09 9.41 -13.55
C VAL A 153 -8.66 8.90 -13.46
N ALA A 154 -8.45 7.83 -12.69
CA ALA A 154 -7.13 7.30 -12.40
C ALA A 154 -6.43 6.73 -13.66
N SER A 155 -7.17 6.03 -14.52
CA SER A 155 -6.63 5.45 -15.77
C SER A 155 -6.06 6.50 -16.73
N LYS A 156 -6.63 7.70 -16.75
CA LYS A 156 -6.12 8.81 -17.59
C LYS A 156 -4.73 9.32 -17.17
N LYS A 157 -4.30 8.95 -15.96
CA LYS A 157 -3.01 9.35 -15.37
C LYS A 157 -2.12 8.15 -15.07
N ASN A 158 -2.53 6.94 -15.47
CA ASN A 158 -1.86 5.68 -15.16
C ASN A 158 -1.64 5.48 -13.64
N ILE A 159 -2.57 5.96 -12.81
CA ILE A 159 -2.53 5.78 -11.37
C ILE A 159 -3.33 4.52 -11.01
N PRO A 160 -2.73 3.55 -10.31
CA PRO A 160 -3.41 2.33 -9.91
C PRO A 160 -4.49 2.59 -8.85
N ILE A 161 -5.56 1.81 -8.93
CA ILE A 161 -6.63 1.76 -7.94
C ILE A 161 -6.48 0.49 -7.11
N ILE A 162 -6.56 0.65 -5.80
CA ILE A 162 -6.57 -0.46 -4.83
C ILE A 162 -7.99 -0.61 -4.30
N SER A 163 -8.61 -1.76 -4.57
CA SER A 163 -9.92 -2.09 -3.99
C SER A 163 -9.77 -2.51 -2.54
N ASP A 164 -10.37 -1.76 -1.63
CA ASP A 164 -10.29 -2.00 -0.19
C ASP A 164 -11.66 -2.28 0.42
N GLY A 165 -11.79 -3.48 0.98
CA GLY A 165 -12.99 -3.93 1.68
C GLY A 165 -14.04 -4.63 0.81
N GLY A 166 -14.86 -5.47 1.47
CA GLY A 166 -15.98 -6.17 0.85
C GLY A 166 -15.64 -7.44 0.06
N ILE A 167 -14.36 -7.77 -0.11
CA ILE A 167 -13.89 -8.97 -0.81
C ILE A 167 -13.93 -10.14 0.17
N LYS A 168 -14.74 -11.17 -0.13
CA LYS A 168 -14.88 -12.38 0.68
C LYS A 168 -14.57 -13.65 -0.10
N LEU A 169 -14.78 -13.64 -1.41
CA LEU A 169 -14.65 -14.79 -2.29
C LEU A 169 -13.74 -14.44 -3.47
N SER A 170 -13.13 -15.47 -4.10
CA SER A 170 -12.29 -15.28 -5.29
C SER A 170 -13.01 -14.55 -6.43
N GLY A 171 -14.32 -14.80 -6.61
CA GLY A 171 -15.13 -14.08 -7.59
C GLY A 171 -15.25 -12.57 -7.33
N ASP A 172 -15.09 -12.11 -6.08
CA ASP A 172 -15.09 -10.69 -5.76
C ASP A 172 -13.77 -10.03 -6.20
N ILE A 173 -12.65 -10.74 -6.09
CA ILE A 173 -11.37 -10.29 -6.64
C ILE A 173 -11.48 -10.11 -8.16
N THR A 174 -12.02 -11.12 -8.86
CA THR A 174 -12.20 -11.06 -10.31
C THR A 174 -13.07 -9.88 -10.74
N LYS A 175 -14.17 -9.61 -10.02
CA LYS A 175 -15.02 -8.46 -10.28
C LYS A 175 -14.31 -7.12 -10.05
N ALA A 176 -13.52 -7.01 -8.98
CA ALA A 176 -12.75 -5.79 -8.68
C ALA A 176 -11.72 -5.50 -9.78
N ILE A 177 -10.98 -6.53 -10.21
CA ILE A 177 -10.01 -6.42 -11.32
C ILE A 177 -10.73 -6.07 -12.63
N ALA A 178 -11.86 -6.71 -12.95
CA ALA A 178 -12.65 -6.40 -14.15
C ALA A 178 -13.21 -4.98 -14.14
N ALA A 179 -13.47 -4.40 -12.95
CA ALA A 179 -13.88 -3.00 -12.78
C ALA A 179 -12.69 -2.03 -12.90
N GLY A 180 -11.45 -2.52 -12.92
CA GLY A 180 -10.22 -1.76 -13.16
C GLY A 180 -9.33 -1.52 -11.93
N ALA A 181 -9.53 -2.26 -10.83
CA ALA A 181 -8.66 -2.21 -9.66
C ALA A 181 -7.38 -3.03 -9.86
#